data_9f9b2148c93f253220b9ae84780aef4a
#
_entry.id   9f9b2148c93f253220b9ae84780aef4a
#
_cell.length_a   1.000
_cell.length_b   1.000
_cell.length_c   1.000
_cell.angle_alpha   90.00
_cell.angle_beta   90.00
_cell.angle_gamma   90.00
#
_symmetry.space_group_name_H-M   'P 1'
#
loop_
_entity.id
_entity.type
_entity.pdbx_description
1 polymer ?
#
loop_
_entity_poly.entity_id
_entity_poly.type
_entity_poly.pdbx_seq_one_letter_code
_entity_poly.pdbx_strand_id
1 'polypeptide(L)'
;AVSPQDVVDAKTQLQEWLQARKEALPEYSITAVSGSDHAQSFEVQCWLPSRTLTTDAVGSSRRRAEQSAAALMIAKLVHCDPA
;
A
#
# COMPACT_ATOMS: atom_id res chain seq x y z
N ALA A 1 -4.42 22.47 -4.94
CA ALA A 1 -4.29 21.78 -5.15
C ALA A 1 -3.75 21.05 -5.23
N VAL A 2 -3.97 20.95 -4.95
CA VAL A 2 -3.62 20.14 -5.00
C VAL A 2 -3.28 19.33 -5.27
N SER A 3 -3.24 19.09 -5.35
CA SER A 3 -3.08 18.29 -5.65
C SER A 3 -2.65 17.42 -5.47
N PRO A 4 -2.74 17.15 -5.68
CA PRO A 4 -2.58 16.25 -5.47
C PRO A 4 -1.99 15.49 -5.12
N GLN A 5 -1.96 15.54 -4.98
CA GLN A 5 -1.52 14.87 -4.86
C GLN A 5 -0.95 14.44 -4.38
N ASP A 6 -1.25 15.03 -4.16
CA ASP A 6 -0.94 14.67 -3.90
C ASP A 6 -0.46 13.99 -3.57
N VAL A 7 -0.49 14.63 -4.55
CA VAL A 7 -0.35 13.40 -4.39
C VAL A 7 0.07 12.71 -3.16
N VAL A 8 -0.68 12.25 -2.63
CA VAL A 8 -0.49 11.62 -1.38
C VAL A 8 0.33 10.37 -1.56
N ASP A 9 1.44 10.30 -0.90
CA ASP A 9 2.25 9.11 -0.91
C ASP A 9 1.76 8.18 0.18
N ALA A 10 0.90 7.26 -0.19
CA ALA A 10 0.31 6.35 0.78
C ALA A 10 1.36 5.48 1.45
N LYS A 11 2.41 5.10 0.72
CA LYS A 11 3.49 4.31 1.30
C LYS A 11 4.18 5.10 2.41
N THR A 12 4.42 6.38 2.19
CA THR A 12 5.04 7.23 3.20
C THR A 12 4.11 7.42 4.39
N GLN A 13 2.83 7.63 4.15
CA GLN A 13 1.87 7.77 5.23
C GLN A 13 1.82 6.52 6.11
N LEU A 14 1.80 5.37 5.48
CA LEU A 14 1.77 4.11 6.20
C LEU A 14 3.05 3.92 7.01
N GLN A 15 4.18 4.25 6.40
CA GLN A 15 5.46 4.14 7.07
C GLN A 15 5.50 5.02 8.32
N GLU A 16 5.07 6.27 8.19
CA GLU A 16 5.07 7.20 9.32
C GLU A 16 4.12 6.74 10.42
N TRP A 17 2.97 6.22 10.01
CA TRP A 17 1.99 5.72 10.97
C TRP A 17 2.59 4.58 11.81
N LEU A 18 3.28 3.66 11.15
CA LEU A 18 3.89 2.53 11.82
C LEU A 18 5.07 2.95 12.70
N GLN A 19 5.90 3.86 12.19
CA GLN A 19 7.04 4.35 12.95
C GLN A 19 6.60 5.08 14.22
N ALA A 20 5.52 5.84 14.12
CA ALA A 20 5.00 6.55 15.30
C ALA A 20 4.58 5.56 16.38
N ARG A 21 4.22 4.35 16.00
CA ARG A 21 3.81 3.31 16.93
C ARG A 21 4.91 2.29 17.23
N LYS A 22 6.11 2.55 16.69
CA LYS A 22 7.27 1.67 16.87
C LYS A 22 6.99 0.27 16.36
N GLU A 23 6.27 0.17 15.25
CA GLU A 23 5.97 -1.11 14.62
C GLU A 23 6.87 -1.31 13.41
N ALA A 24 7.03 -2.56 13.01
CA ALA A 24 7.84 -2.91 11.86
C ALA A 24 7.27 -2.29 10.59
N LEU A 25 8.15 -1.93 9.67
CA LEU A 25 7.74 -1.34 8.41
C LEU A 25 7.01 -2.36 7.53
N PRO A 26 6.16 -1.88 6.62
CA PRO A 26 5.43 -2.79 5.75
C PRO A 26 6.36 -3.40 4.71
N GLU A 27 5.97 -4.58 4.25
CA GLU A 27 6.69 -5.27 3.18
C GLU A 27 5.76 -5.37 1.98
N TYR A 28 6.33 -5.12 0.80
CA TYR A 28 5.58 -5.17 -0.44
C TYR A 28 6.18 -6.23 -1.35
N SER A 29 5.33 -7.02 -1.96
CA SER A 29 5.79 -8.02 -2.91
C SER A 29 4.83 -8.11 -4.09
N ILE A 30 5.40 -8.35 -5.27
CA ILE A 30 4.59 -8.55 -6.46
C ILE A 30 4.11 -10.00 -6.43
N THR A 31 2.79 -10.17 -6.45
CA THR A 31 2.20 -11.49 -6.42
C THR A 31 1.76 -11.97 -7.80
N ALA A 32 1.54 -11.05 -8.73
CA ALA A 32 1.16 -11.42 -10.09
C ALA A 32 1.45 -10.25 -11.02
N VAL A 33 1.73 -10.59 -12.27
CA VAL A 33 1.85 -9.61 -13.34
C VAL A 33 1.05 -10.18 -14.51
N SER A 34 0.18 -9.37 -15.08
CA SER A 34 -0.64 -9.81 -16.20
C SER A 34 -0.75 -8.70 -17.22
N GLY A 35 -1.33 -9.03 -18.37
CA GLY A 35 -1.51 -8.07 -19.44
C GLY A 35 -0.40 -8.13 -20.48
N SER A 36 -0.52 -7.27 -21.47
CA SER A 36 0.45 -7.21 -22.57
C SER A 36 1.45 -6.08 -22.33
N ASP A 37 2.40 -5.97 -23.25
CA ASP A 37 3.46 -4.97 -23.14
C ASP A 37 2.92 -3.55 -23.01
N HIS A 38 1.73 -3.30 -23.57
CA HIS A 38 1.14 -1.97 -23.58
C HIS A 38 0.14 -1.74 -22.45
N ALA A 39 -0.25 -2.81 -21.76
CA ALA A 39 -1.29 -2.72 -20.75
C ALA A 39 -1.04 -3.75 -19.66
N GLN A 40 0.10 -3.62 -19.00
CA GLN A 40 0.43 -4.52 -17.91
C GLN A 40 -0.28 -4.13 -16.63
N SER A 41 -0.65 -5.14 -15.87
CA SER A 41 -1.21 -4.97 -14.54
C SER A 41 -0.32 -5.70 -13.55
N PHE A 42 -0.01 -5.01 -12.48
CA PHE A 42 0.82 -5.56 -11.41
C PHE A 42 -0.03 -5.74 -10.17
N GLU A 43 0.01 -6.92 -9.59
CA GLU A 43 -0.68 -7.16 -8.32
C GLU A 43 0.36 -7.18 -7.23
N VAL A 44 0.16 -6.36 -6.20
CA VAL A 44 1.11 -6.22 -5.10
C VAL A 44 0.40 -6.52 -3.80
N GLN A 45 1.09 -7.25 -2.94
CA GLN A 45 0.61 -7.51 -1.59
C GLN A 45 1.40 -6.65 -0.61
N CYS A 46 0.67 -6.00 0.27
CA CYS A 46 1.27 -5.25 1.38
C CYS A 46 1.09 -6.08 2.64
N TRP A 47 2.17 -6.32 3.35
CA TRP A 47 2.19 -7.19 4.53
C TRP A 47 2.70 -6.43 5.73
N LEU A 48 1.97 -6.50 6.84
CA LEU A 48 2.39 -5.90 8.11
C LEU A 48 2.76 -7.01 9.08
N PRO A 49 4.06 -7.26 9.28
CA PRO A 49 4.48 -8.35 10.17
C PRO A 49 3.99 -8.18 11.61
N SER A 50 3.97 -6.95 12.10
CA SER A 50 3.61 -6.70 13.49
C SER A 50 2.12 -6.92 13.77
N ARG A 51 1.30 -6.93 12.73
CA ARG A 51 -0.15 -7.07 12.89
C ARG A 51 -0.71 -8.27 12.15
N THR A 52 0.12 -8.96 11.40
CA THR A 52 -0.28 -10.12 10.62
C THR A 52 -1.43 -9.75 9.67
N LEU A 53 -1.34 -8.58 9.05
CA LEU A 53 -2.36 -8.09 8.13
C LEU A 53 -1.80 -7.99 6.74
N THR A 54 -2.64 -8.26 5.75
CA THR A 54 -2.27 -8.11 4.35
C THR A 54 -3.35 -7.37 3.60
N THR A 55 -2.94 -6.65 2.56
CA THR A 55 -3.86 -6.11 1.57
C THR A 55 -3.26 -6.33 0.19
N ASP A 56 -4.11 -6.45 -0.80
CA ASP A 56 -3.68 -6.64 -2.18
C ASP A 56 -4.26 -5.52 -3.02
N ALA A 57 -3.49 -5.10 -4.01
CA ALA A 57 -3.97 -4.08 -4.93
C ALA A 57 -3.34 -4.28 -6.30
N VAL A 58 -4.00 -3.75 -7.31
CA VAL A 58 -3.55 -3.86 -8.68
C VAL A 58 -3.34 -2.45 -9.23
N GLY A 59 -2.29 -2.27 -9.99
CA GLY A 59 -2.01 -1.00 -10.63
C GLY A 59 -1.34 -1.20 -11.96
N SER A 60 -1.30 -0.13 -12.76
CA SER A 60 -0.69 -0.17 -14.08
C SER A 60 0.83 -0.19 -14.00
N SER A 61 1.40 0.02 -12.84
CA SER A 61 2.82 -0.13 -12.59
C SER A 61 3.00 -0.66 -11.18
N ARG A 62 4.20 -1.20 -10.93
CA ARG A 62 4.52 -1.69 -9.58
C ARG A 62 4.31 -0.58 -8.55
N ARG A 63 4.79 0.62 -8.85
CA ARG A 63 4.68 1.74 -7.92
C ARG A 63 3.23 2.07 -7.62
N ARG A 64 2.39 2.11 -8.66
CA ARG A 64 0.98 2.41 -8.46
C ARG A 64 0.29 1.32 -7.64
N ALA A 65 0.64 0.07 -7.91
CA ALA A 65 0.07 -1.03 -7.15
C ALA A 65 0.48 -0.96 -5.68
N GLU A 66 1.74 -0.64 -5.42
CA GLU A 66 2.22 -0.50 -4.04
C GLU A 66 1.51 0.63 -3.32
N GLN A 67 1.33 1.77 -3.99
CA GLN A 67 0.61 2.89 -3.40
C GLN A 67 -0.84 2.52 -3.08
N SER A 68 -1.49 1.81 -3.99
CA SER A 68 -2.86 1.37 -3.77
C SER A 68 -2.96 0.40 -2.61
N ALA A 69 -2.03 -0.55 -2.52
CA ALA A 69 -2.01 -1.52 -1.43
C ALA A 69 -1.79 -0.81 -0.09
N ALA A 70 -0.91 0.18 -0.07
CA ALA A 70 -0.66 0.95 1.15
C ALA A 70 -1.90 1.74 1.56
N ALA A 71 -2.59 2.34 0.60
CA ALA A 71 -3.81 3.09 0.89
C ALA A 71 -4.88 2.18 1.48
N LEU A 72 -5.03 0.98 0.93
CA LEU A 72 -5.97 0.00 1.46
C LEU A 72 -5.60 -0.41 2.88
N MET A 73 -4.29 -0.57 3.14
CA MET A 73 -3.83 -0.94 4.47
C MET A 73 -4.13 0.17 5.47
N ILE A 74 -3.90 1.43 5.09
CA ILE A 74 -4.20 2.55 5.96
C ILE A 74 -5.69 2.56 6.31
N ALA A 75 -6.55 2.38 5.32
CA ALA A 75 -7.99 2.33 5.56
C ALA A 75 -8.35 1.21 6.51
N LYS A 76 -7.72 0.05 6.34
CA LYS A 76 -7.98 -1.10 7.20
C LYS A 76 -7.54 -0.81 8.63
N LEU A 77 -6.39 -0.17 8.81
CA LEU A 77 -5.89 0.15 10.14
C LEU A 77 -6.76 1.17 10.84
N VAL A 78 -7.24 2.16 10.10
CA VAL A 78 -8.11 3.18 10.68
C VAL A 78 -9.42 2.56 11.15
N HIS A 79 -9.95 1.60 10.40
CA HIS A 79 -11.18 0.93 10.79
C HIS A 79 -11.01 -0.04 11.94
N CYS A 80 -9.85 -0.69 11.99
CA CYS A 80 -9.60 -1.70 13.02
C CYS A 80 -9.07 -1.10 14.33
N ASP A 81 -8.65 0.15 14.29
CA ASP A 81 -8.07 0.83 15.46
C ASP A 81 -8.86 2.08 15.74
N PRO A 82 -10.00 1.93 16.42
CA PRO A 82 -10.91 3.06 16.64
C PRO A 82 -10.40 4.10 17.60
N ALA A 83 -9.33 3.84 18.29
CA ALA A 83 -8.85 4.74 19.34
C ALA A 83 -8.43 6.12 18.85
#